data_205a48c4f3134657aa221e0082a90005
#
_entry.id   205a48c4f3134657aa221e0082a90005
#
_cell.length_a   1.000
_cell.length_b   1.000
_cell.length_c   1.000
_cell.angle_alpha   90.00
_cell.angle_beta   90.00
_cell.angle_gamma   90.00
#
_symmetry.space_group_name_H-M   'P 1'
#
loop_
_entity.id
_entity.type
_entity.pdbx_description
1 polymer ?
#
loop_
_entity_poly.entity_id
_entity_poly.type
_entity_poly.pdbx_seq_one_letter_code
_entity_poly.pdbx_strand_id
1 'polypeptide(L)'
;MEEQKIQQLNRFKIEKENTIQYPIKELLKDSINDWILSDIQQINVKLVKELRLISKVHNKDDIKRLKCLVKNNKSNLPSMLYDELKSAVKEIAEDFEWVCSKDGQIIMKIEDWIENARLRLGKEYPDVLIYIGRSFVNPKELIIGGVVNDDDEQKLFENYFNSQNPPVPIHFKIIVQNEE
;
A
#
# COMPACT_ATOMS: atom_id res chain seq x y z
N MET A 1 19.54 11.56 -4.20
CA MET A 1 19.10 10.35 -3.44
C MET A 1 18.13 10.65 -2.29
N GLU A 2 18.25 11.77 -1.58
CA GLU A 2 17.29 12.17 -0.53
C GLU A 2 15.94 12.64 -1.08
N GLU A 3 15.92 13.36 -2.18
CA GLU A 3 14.67 13.84 -2.79
C GLU A 3 13.73 12.72 -3.29
N GLN A 4 14.28 11.63 -3.81
CA GLN A 4 13.48 10.46 -4.21
C GLN A 4 12.87 9.71 -3.00
N LYS A 5 13.57 9.72 -1.86
CA LYS A 5 13.05 9.13 -0.61
C LYS A 5 11.94 9.98 0.01
N ILE A 6 12.05 11.30 -0.08
CA ILE A 6 11.02 12.24 0.39
C ILE A 6 9.76 12.14 -0.48
N GLN A 7 9.90 11.91 -1.79
CA GLN A 7 8.77 11.69 -2.69
C GLN A 7 8.03 10.38 -2.41
N GLN A 8 8.72 9.30 -2.04
CA GLN A 8 8.07 8.04 -1.64
C GLN A 8 7.37 8.15 -0.28
N LEU A 9 7.96 8.86 0.69
CA LEU A 9 7.32 9.11 1.99
C LEU A 9 6.07 9.99 1.88
N ASN A 10 6.01 10.89 0.90
CA ASN A 10 4.82 11.72 0.64
C ASN A 10 3.70 10.95 -0.08
N ARG A 11 3.96 9.74 -0.57
CA ARG A 11 3.00 8.90 -1.29
C ARG A 11 1.82 8.47 -0.41
N PHE A 12 2.01 8.42 0.91
CA PHE A 12 1.03 7.94 1.89
C PHE A 12 0.69 8.98 2.96
N LYS A 13 1.04 10.24 2.72
CA LYS A 13 0.70 11.30 3.67
C LYS A 13 -0.79 11.58 3.62
N ILE A 14 -1.47 11.29 4.72
CA ILE A 14 -2.85 11.71 4.91
C ILE A 14 -2.82 13.16 5.40
N GLU A 15 -3.24 14.09 4.56
CA GLU A 15 -3.42 15.47 4.95
C GLU A 15 -4.67 15.62 5.84
N LYS A 16 -4.76 16.73 6.60
CA LYS A 16 -5.73 16.99 7.68
C LYS A 16 -7.22 16.85 7.32
N GLU A 17 -7.57 16.63 6.05
CA GLU A 17 -8.94 16.59 5.55
C GLU A 17 -9.35 15.26 4.90
N ASN A 18 -8.83 14.11 5.33
CA ASN A 18 -9.08 12.80 4.69
C ASN A 18 -8.68 12.76 3.19
N THR A 19 -7.67 13.53 2.80
CA THR A 19 -7.14 13.53 1.45
C THR A 19 -5.98 12.55 1.38
N ILE A 20 -6.05 11.59 0.48
CA ILE A 20 -4.99 10.61 0.26
C ILE A 20 -4.32 10.96 -1.07
N GLN A 21 -3.00 11.14 -1.05
CA GLN A 21 -2.22 11.21 -2.29
C GLN A 21 -1.98 9.81 -2.85
N TYR A 22 -3.07 9.13 -3.22
CA TYR A 22 -3.01 7.82 -3.86
C TYR A 22 -3.26 8.01 -5.36
N PRO A 23 -2.30 7.68 -6.24
CA PRO A 23 -2.51 7.85 -7.66
C PRO A 23 -3.47 6.78 -8.17
N ILE A 24 -4.69 7.18 -8.53
CA ILE A 24 -5.71 6.29 -9.14
C ILE A 24 -5.19 5.56 -10.37
N LYS A 25 -4.18 6.10 -11.05
CA LYS A 25 -3.58 5.43 -12.19
C LYS A 25 -3.01 4.06 -11.81
N GLU A 26 -2.50 3.94 -10.58
CA GLU A 26 -2.00 2.65 -10.06
C GLU A 26 -3.18 1.76 -9.64
N LEU A 27 -4.20 2.31 -8.97
CA LEU A 27 -5.42 1.57 -8.65
C LEU A 27 -6.19 1.13 -9.91
N LEU A 28 -6.34 2.01 -10.89
CA LEU A 28 -6.97 1.66 -12.16
C LEU A 28 -6.17 0.62 -12.93
N LYS A 29 -4.84 0.68 -12.89
CA LYS A 29 -3.99 -0.31 -13.53
C LYS A 29 -4.13 -1.70 -12.89
N ASP A 30 -4.31 -1.74 -11.57
CA ASP A 30 -4.41 -2.99 -10.83
C ASP A 30 -5.84 -3.56 -10.80
N SER A 31 -6.88 -2.69 -10.88
CA SER A 31 -8.29 -3.07 -10.73
C SER A 31 -9.10 -3.01 -12.03
N ILE A 32 -8.70 -2.20 -13.03
CA ILE A 32 -9.30 -2.22 -14.36
C ILE A 32 -8.29 -2.82 -15.34
N ASN A 33 -8.54 -4.05 -15.73
CA ASN A 33 -7.69 -4.76 -16.68
C ASN A 33 -7.54 -3.99 -18.01
N ASP A 34 -6.34 -3.99 -18.57
CA ASP A 34 -6.04 -3.30 -19.84
C ASP A 34 -6.95 -3.73 -21.00
N TRP A 35 -7.44 -4.99 -21.00
CA TRP A 35 -8.38 -5.46 -22.00
C TRP A 35 -9.74 -4.75 -21.90
N ILE A 36 -10.27 -4.50 -20.69
CA ILE A 36 -11.52 -3.75 -20.47
C ILE A 36 -11.38 -2.33 -21.02
N LEU A 37 -10.28 -1.66 -20.72
CA LEU A 37 -10.01 -0.31 -21.24
C LEU A 37 -9.86 -0.31 -22.75
N SER A 38 -9.23 -1.32 -23.34
CA SER A 38 -9.07 -1.48 -24.80
C SER A 38 -10.42 -1.66 -25.48
N ASP A 39 -11.29 -2.53 -24.93
CA ASP A 39 -12.60 -2.78 -25.50
C ASP A 39 -13.53 -1.57 -25.35
N ILE A 40 -13.50 -0.89 -24.21
CA ILE A 40 -14.22 0.37 -24.03
C ILE A 40 -13.69 1.43 -24.99
N GLN A 41 -12.39 1.48 -25.26
CA GLN A 41 -11.80 2.44 -26.20
C GLN A 41 -12.32 2.29 -27.61
N GLN A 42 -12.59 1.07 -28.07
CA GLN A 42 -13.18 0.82 -29.39
C GLN A 42 -14.62 1.33 -29.49
N ILE A 43 -15.35 1.34 -28.38
CA ILE A 43 -16.77 1.70 -28.35
C ILE A 43 -16.97 3.18 -27.92
N ASN A 44 -16.22 3.63 -26.94
CA ASN A 44 -16.39 4.94 -26.31
C ASN A 44 -15.04 5.56 -25.89
N VAL A 45 -14.33 6.13 -26.86
CA VAL A 45 -13.03 6.82 -26.65
C VAL A 45 -13.13 7.93 -25.59
N LYS A 46 -14.29 8.63 -25.52
CA LYS A 46 -14.49 9.71 -24.56
C LYS A 46 -14.49 9.18 -23.13
N LEU A 47 -15.18 8.08 -22.88
CA LEU A 47 -15.23 7.45 -21.56
C LEU A 47 -13.83 7.05 -21.09
N VAL A 48 -13.02 6.41 -21.94
CA VAL A 48 -11.65 6.03 -21.57
C VAL A 48 -10.79 7.24 -21.28
N LYS A 49 -10.92 8.33 -22.03
CA LYS A 49 -10.23 9.60 -21.73
C LYS A 49 -10.64 10.15 -20.37
N GLU A 50 -11.92 10.15 -20.06
CA GLU A 50 -12.45 10.61 -18.77
C GLU A 50 -11.99 9.72 -17.61
N LEU A 51 -11.99 8.38 -17.77
CA LEU A 51 -11.44 7.43 -16.80
C LEU A 51 -9.95 7.67 -16.55
N ARG A 52 -9.18 7.93 -17.61
CA ARG A 52 -7.75 8.25 -17.51
C ARG A 52 -7.46 9.62 -16.90
N LEU A 53 -8.37 10.59 -17.05
CA LEU A 53 -8.26 11.92 -16.43
C LEU A 53 -8.50 11.88 -14.92
N ILE A 54 -9.31 10.93 -14.44
CA ILE A 54 -9.43 10.64 -13.01
C ILE A 54 -8.17 9.87 -12.57
N SER A 55 -6.99 10.46 -12.77
CA SER A 55 -5.70 9.80 -12.53
C SER A 55 -5.25 9.85 -11.07
N LYS A 56 -5.98 10.58 -10.21
CA LYS A 56 -5.67 10.73 -8.80
C LYS A 56 -6.95 10.79 -7.99
N VAL A 57 -7.20 9.81 -7.15
CA VAL A 57 -8.23 9.90 -6.12
C VAL A 57 -7.59 10.53 -4.89
N HIS A 58 -8.01 11.71 -4.58
CA HIS A 58 -7.55 12.41 -3.40
C HIS A 58 -8.60 12.42 -2.29
N ASN A 59 -9.86 12.17 -2.64
CA ASN A 59 -10.96 12.32 -1.71
C ASN A 59 -12.21 11.50 -2.13
N LYS A 60 -13.20 11.48 -1.25
CA LYS A 60 -14.48 10.80 -1.50
C LYS A 60 -15.26 11.33 -2.70
N ASP A 61 -15.03 12.57 -3.10
CA ASP A 61 -15.75 13.16 -4.23
C ASP A 61 -15.22 12.64 -5.56
N ASP A 62 -13.92 12.33 -5.64
CA ASP A 62 -13.35 11.66 -6.81
C ASP A 62 -13.95 10.26 -7.00
N ILE A 63 -14.16 9.50 -5.92
CA ILE A 63 -14.85 8.21 -5.96
C ILE A 63 -16.30 8.39 -6.41
N LYS A 64 -17.00 9.41 -5.92
CA LYS A 64 -18.39 9.69 -6.39
C LYS A 64 -18.42 10.02 -7.88
N ARG A 65 -17.47 10.85 -8.35
CA ARG A 65 -17.36 11.19 -9.78
C ARG A 65 -17.12 9.95 -10.63
N LEU A 66 -16.21 9.06 -10.20
CA LEU A 66 -15.92 7.81 -10.87
C LEU A 66 -17.17 6.92 -10.95
N LYS A 67 -17.88 6.72 -9.84
CA LYS A 67 -19.15 5.97 -9.79
C LYS A 67 -20.23 6.58 -10.69
N CYS A 68 -20.36 7.92 -10.72
CA CYS A 68 -21.30 8.63 -11.59
C CYS A 68 -20.93 8.46 -13.07
N LEU A 69 -19.65 8.56 -13.41
CA LEU A 69 -19.17 8.38 -14.78
C LEU A 69 -19.55 7.01 -15.32
N VAL A 70 -19.30 5.95 -14.54
CA VAL A 70 -19.67 4.58 -14.92
C VAL A 70 -21.19 4.46 -15.07
N LYS A 71 -21.97 4.93 -14.09
CA LYS A 71 -23.44 4.87 -14.11
C LYS A 71 -24.04 5.56 -15.35
N ASN A 72 -23.53 6.73 -15.70
CA ASN A 72 -24.04 7.52 -16.83
C ASN A 72 -23.72 6.90 -18.19
N ASN A 73 -22.76 5.97 -18.25
CA ASN A 73 -22.41 5.27 -19.48
C ASN A 73 -23.02 3.85 -19.59
N LYS A 74 -23.95 3.49 -18.70
CA LYS A 74 -24.58 2.16 -18.70
C LYS A 74 -25.22 1.80 -20.06
N SER A 75 -25.93 2.74 -20.70
CA SER A 75 -26.58 2.52 -21.99
C SER A 75 -25.61 2.56 -23.20
N ASN A 76 -24.39 3.03 -22.99
CA ASN A 76 -23.39 3.25 -24.02
C ASN A 76 -22.37 2.11 -24.10
N LEU A 77 -22.49 1.11 -23.22
CA LEU A 77 -21.59 -0.03 -23.13
C LEU A 77 -22.38 -1.34 -23.24
N PRO A 78 -21.80 -2.39 -23.85
CA PRO A 78 -22.29 -3.75 -23.71
C PRO A 78 -22.40 -4.14 -22.24
N SER A 79 -23.44 -4.90 -21.90
CA SER A 79 -23.75 -5.29 -20.51
C SER A 79 -22.55 -5.88 -19.79
N MET A 80 -21.81 -6.79 -20.43
CA MET A 80 -20.63 -7.43 -19.87
C MET A 80 -19.54 -6.41 -19.50
N LEU A 81 -19.19 -5.52 -20.43
CA LEU A 81 -18.17 -4.48 -20.19
C LEU A 81 -18.61 -3.47 -19.11
N TYR A 82 -19.90 -3.16 -19.06
CA TYR A 82 -20.44 -2.31 -18.01
C TYR A 82 -20.31 -2.95 -16.62
N ASP A 83 -20.64 -4.24 -16.50
CA ASP A 83 -20.60 -4.96 -15.24
C ASP A 83 -19.17 -5.15 -14.76
N GLU A 84 -18.23 -5.44 -15.64
CA GLU A 84 -16.79 -5.50 -15.33
C GLU A 84 -16.25 -4.15 -14.89
N LEU A 85 -16.52 -3.07 -15.61
CA LEU A 85 -16.11 -1.73 -15.23
C LEU A 85 -16.71 -1.30 -13.89
N LYS A 86 -17.97 -1.62 -13.66
CA LYS A 86 -18.66 -1.34 -12.39
C LYS A 86 -18.03 -2.11 -11.23
N SER A 87 -17.66 -3.38 -11.43
CA SER A 87 -16.95 -4.18 -10.43
C SER A 87 -15.61 -3.58 -10.07
N ALA A 88 -14.79 -3.25 -11.08
CA ALA A 88 -13.49 -2.63 -10.88
C ALA A 88 -13.59 -1.30 -10.09
N VAL A 89 -14.57 -0.45 -10.44
CA VAL A 89 -14.79 0.81 -9.71
C VAL A 89 -15.27 0.59 -8.28
N LYS A 90 -16.01 -0.50 -8.03
CA LYS A 90 -16.41 -0.88 -6.68
C LYS A 90 -15.20 -1.29 -5.84
N GLU A 91 -14.31 -2.12 -6.39
CA GLU A 91 -13.06 -2.53 -5.75
C GLU A 91 -12.19 -1.31 -5.41
N ILE A 92 -11.97 -0.40 -6.37
CA ILE A 92 -11.23 0.86 -6.12
C ILE A 92 -11.84 1.65 -4.96
N ALA A 93 -13.17 1.70 -4.87
CA ALA A 93 -13.85 2.43 -3.80
C ALA A 93 -13.68 1.75 -2.44
N GLU A 94 -13.74 0.42 -2.40
CA GLU A 94 -13.52 -0.38 -1.19
C GLU A 94 -12.08 -0.24 -0.70
N ASP A 95 -11.09 -0.33 -1.60
CA ASP A 95 -9.67 -0.10 -1.30
C ASP A 95 -9.44 1.31 -0.76
N PHE A 96 -10.04 2.32 -1.39
CA PHE A 96 -9.96 3.69 -0.92
C PHE A 96 -10.55 3.85 0.50
N GLU A 97 -11.73 3.28 0.76
CA GLU A 97 -12.36 3.32 2.08
C GLU A 97 -11.51 2.60 3.13
N TRP A 98 -10.91 1.45 2.76
CA TRP A 98 -10.01 0.73 3.64
C TRP A 98 -8.76 1.55 3.96
N VAL A 99 -8.10 2.11 2.98
CA VAL A 99 -6.91 2.97 3.17
C VAL A 99 -7.24 4.18 4.04
N CYS A 100 -8.44 4.77 3.92
CA CYS A 100 -8.91 5.86 4.76
C CYS A 100 -9.28 5.44 6.19
N SER A 101 -9.45 4.15 6.45
CA SER A 101 -9.79 3.66 7.78
C SER A 101 -8.60 3.79 8.75
N LYS A 102 -8.90 3.85 10.07
CA LYS A 102 -7.84 3.86 11.08
C LYS A 102 -6.91 2.65 10.97
N ASP A 103 -7.49 1.50 10.65
CA ASP A 103 -6.75 0.24 10.52
C ASP A 103 -5.86 0.24 9.29
N GLY A 104 -6.37 0.67 8.15
CA GLY A 104 -5.59 0.83 6.93
C GLY A 104 -4.40 1.78 7.13
N GLN A 105 -4.63 2.92 7.79
CA GLN A 105 -3.57 3.89 8.08
C GLN A 105 -2.46 3.33 8.97
N ILE A 106 -2.82 2.54 9.99
CA ILE A 106 -1.83 1.89 10.85
C ILE A 106 -1.03 0.87 10.04
N ILE A 107 -1.71 0.03 9.26
CA ILE A 107 -1.05 -1.01 8.45
C ILE A 107 -0.11 -0.37 7.43
N MET A 108 -0.51 0.71 6.76
CA MET A 108 0.36 1.43 5.82
C MET A 108 1.62 1.98 6.49
N LYS A 109 1.49 2.60 7.67
CA LYS A 109 2.65 3.06 8.44
C LYS A 109 3.59 1.91 8.83
N ILE A 110 3.04 0.75 9.13
CA ILE A 110 3.81 -0.46 9.43
C ILE A 110 4.58 -0.91 8.19
N GLU A 111 3.94 -0.97 7.02
CA GLU A 111 4.59 -1.36 5.77
C GLU A 111 5.73 -0.41 5.38
N ASP A 112 5.50 0.89 5.44
CA ASP A 112 6.54 1.90 5.18
C ASP A 112 7.73 1.74 6.14
N TRP A 113 7.45 1.49 7.41
CA TRP A 113 8.50 1.28 8.39
C TRP A 113 9.28 0.00 8.10
N ILE A 114 8.60 -1.11 7.76
CA ILE A 114 9.22 -2.40 7.39
C ILE A 114 10.16 -2.22 6.20
N GLU A 115 9.70 -1.56 5.13
CA GLU A 115 10.50 -1.32 3.92
C GLU A 115 11.77 -0.52 4.27
N ASN A 116 11.60 0.57 5.02
CA ASN A 116 12.74 1.40 5.46
C ASN A 116 13.69 0.64 6.39
N ALA A 117 13.18 -0.14 7.33
CA ALA A 117 13.98 -0.93 8.25
C ALA A 117 14.80 -2.01 7.51
N ARG A 118 14.20 -2.70 6.54
CA ARG A 118 14.89 -3.68 5.68
C ARG A 118 16.01 -3.04 4.86
N LEU A 119 15.74 -1.86 4.27
CA LEU A 119 16.73 -1.13 3.50
C LEU A 119 17.94 -0.68 4.35
N ARG A 120 17.69 -0.26 5.59
CA ARG A 120 18.78 0.13 6.52
C ARG A 120 19.55 -1.10 6.99
N LEU A 121 18.85 -2.14 7.44
CA LEU A 121 19.47 -3.38 7.89
C LEU A 121 20.41 -3.95 6.82
N GLY A 122 19.93 -4.08 5.57
CA GLY A 122 20.75 -4.60 4.48
C GLY A 122 21.96 -3.75 4.11
N LYS A 123 22.01 -2.47 4.52
CA LYS A 123 23.19 -1.61 4.35
C LYS A 123 24.19 -1.72 5.50
N GLU A 124 23.67 -1.78 6.73
CA GLU A 124 24.48 -1.72 7.95
C GLU A 124 24.92 -3.12 8.38
N TYR A 125 24.10 -4.13 8.11
CA TYR A 125 24.32 -5.53 8.51
C TYR A 125 23.96 -6.48 7.36
N PRO A 126 24.73 -6.51 6.26
CA PRO A 126 24.39 -7.26 5.05
C PRO A 126 24.32 -8.77 5.23
N ASP A 127 25.06 -9.31 6.20
CA ASP A 127 25.21 -10.76 6.42
C ASP A 127 24.28 -11.30 7.52
N VAL A 128 23.42 -10.44 8.11
CA VAL A 128 22.55 -10.87 9.21
C VAL A 128 21.27 -11.52 8.70
N LEU A 129 20.87 -12.62 9.33
CA LEU A 129 19.65 -13.36 9.00
C LEU A 129 18.48 -12.92 9.87
N ILE A 130 18.03 -11.70 9.67
CA ILE A 130 16.87 -11.13 10.37
C ILE A 130 15.70 -10.91 9.41
N TYR A 131 14.55 -11.43 9.81
CA TYR A 131 13.26 -11.19 9.17
C TYR A 131 12.54 -10.01 9.83
N ILE A 132 12.01 -9.12 9.01
CA ILE A 132 11.18 -8.00 9.45
C ILE A 132 9.85 -8.09 8.73
N GLY A 133 8.74 -8.11 9.46
CA GLY A 133 7.43 -8.24 8.84
C GLY A 133 6.27 -7.99 9.79
N ARG A 134 5.06 -8.23 9.29
CA ARG A 134 3.83 -8.21 10.07
C ARG A 134 3.45 -9.61 10.55
N SER A 135 2.72 -9.68 11.65
CA SER A 135 2.07 -10.92 12.08
C SER A 135 0.99 -11.35 11.08
N PHE A 136 0.97 -12.65 10.76
CA PHE A 136 -0.12 -13.23 9.95
C PHE A 136 -1.45 -13.28 10.71
N VAL A 137 -1.41 -13.33 12.05
CA VAL A 137 -2.60 -13.41 12.90
C VAL A 137 -3.15 -12.02 13.16
N ASN A 138 -2.28 -11.05 13.42
CA ASN A 138 -2.67 -9.67 13.67
C ASN A 138 -1.83 -8.72 12.78
N PRO A 139 -2.37 -8.24 11.66
CA PRO A 139 -1.64 -7.39 10.73
C PRO A 139 -1.16 -6.06 11.31
N LYS A 140 -1.63 -5.66 12.50
CA LYS A 140 -1.20 -4.46 13.21
C LYS A 140 -0.01 -4.70 14.16
N GLU A 141 0.58 -5.89 14.15
CA GLU A 141 1.74 -6.22 14.95
C GLU A 141 2.98 -6.35 14.07
N LEU A 142 4.07 -5.73 14.52
CA LEU A 142 5.41 -5.90 13.96
C LEU A 142 6.07 -7.13 14.58
N ILE A 143 6.67 -7.96 13.73
CA ILE A 143 7.49 -9.10 14.15
C ILE A 143 8.88 -8.93 13.57
N ILE A 144 9.88 -9.05 14.42
CA ILE A 144 11.28 -9.18 14.04
C ILE A 144 11.77 -10.52 14.57
N GLY A 145 12.16 -11.38 13.66
CA GLY A 145 12.67 -12.71 13.96
C GLY A 145 13.99 -12.96 13.26
N GLY A 146 14.71 -13.94 13.71
CA GLY A 146 15.98 -14.34 13.13
C GLY A 146 16.83 -15.16 14.07
N VAL A 147 18.07 -15.38 13.66
CA VAL A 147 19.06 -16.10 14.45
C VAL A 147 20.28 -15.23 14.59
N VAL A 148 20.81 -15.13 15.81
CA VAL A 148 22.00 -14.36 16.17
C VAL A 148 22.97 -15.25 16.95
N ASN A 149 24.22 -14.83 17.06
CA ASN A 149 25.27 -15.68 17.63
C ASN A 149 25.21 -15.71 19.18
N ASP A 150 24.87 -14.58 19.80
CA ASP A 150 24.89 -14.44 21.26
C ASP A 150 23.85 -13.44 21.77
N ASP A 151 23.73 -13.34 23.10
CA ASP A 151 22.80 -12.44 23.78
C ASP A 151 23.13 -10.96 23.57
N ASP A 152 24.38 -10.61 23.33
CA ASP A 152 24.79 -9.21 23.11
C ASP A 152 24.38 -8.76 21.71
N GLU A 153 24.49 -9.63 20.74
CA GLU A 153 23.98 -9.40 19.38
C GLU A 153 22.45 -9.31 19.36
N GLN A 154 21.75 -10.16 20.13
CA GLN A 154 20.29 -10.06 20.31
C GLN A 154 19.91 -8.67 20.84
N LYS A 155 20.53 -8.22 21.93
CA LYS A 155 20.26 -6.88 22.53
C LYS A 155 20.61 -5.75 21.56
N LEU A 156 21.69 -5.90 20.79
CA LEU A 156 22.07 -4.94 19.76
C LEU A 156 20.93 -4.72 18.76
N PHE A 157 20.37 -5.80 18.21
CA PHE A 157 19.28 -5.69 17.24
C PHE A 157 17.97 -5.22 17.85
N GLU A 158 17.62 -5.65 19.06
CA GLU A 158 16.44 -5.14 19.76
C GLU A 158 16.53 -3.62 19.98
N ASN A 159 17.68 -3.11 20.40
CA ASN A 159 17.93 -1.68 20.57
C ASN A 159 17.94 -0.94 19.24
N TYR A 160 18.56 -1.53 18.21
CA TYR A 160 18.61 -0.98 16.85
C TYR A 160 17.21 -0.72 16.29
N PHE A 161 16.32 -1.71 16.34
CA PHE A 161 14.97 -1.57 15.81
C PHE A 161 14.10 -0.65 16.67
N ASN A 162 14.18 -0.73 17.98
CA ASN A 162 13.45 0.17 18.89
C ASN A 162 13.84 1.64 18.69
N SER A 163 15.10 1.92 18.39
CA SER A 163 15.58 3.29 18.12
C SER A 163 15.04 3.91 16.84
N GLN A 164 14.47 3.10 15.92
CA GLN A 164 13.94 3.57 14.64
C GLN A 164 12.48 4.06 14.71
N ASN A 165 11.95 4.32 15.91
CA ASN A 165 10.58 4.81 16.12
C ASN A 165 9.51 3.98 15.40
N PRO A 166 9.36 2.69 15.72
CA PRO A 166 8.35 1.84 15.12
C PRO A 166 6.94 2.39 15.37
N PRO A 167 6.02 2.30 14.39
CA PRO A 167 4.65 2.84 14.52
C PRO A 167 3.78 2.07 15.50
N VAL A 168 4.19 0.86 15.87
CA VAL A 168 3.57 -0.03 16.86
C VAL A 168 4.65 -0.80 17.59
N PRO A 169 4.37 -1.38 18.78
CA PRO A 169 5.33 -2.22 19.49
C PRO A 169 5.83 -3.39 18.64
N ILE A 170 7.10 -3.73 18.79
CA ILE A 170 7.73 -4.83 18.09
C ILE A 170 7.67 -6.09 18.98
N HIS A 171 7.28 -7.20 18.36
CA HIS A 171 7.42 -8.54 18.96
C HIS A 171 8.70 -9.19 18.43
N PHE A 172 9.72 -9.24 19.28
CA PHE A 172 10.98 -9.89 18.93
C PHE A 172 10.87 -11.41 19.08
N LYS A 173 11.31 -12.13 18.04
CA LYS A 173 11.45 -13.60 17.96
C LYS A 173 12.86 -13.96 17.50
N ILE A 174 13.84 -13.28 18.06
CA ILE A 174 15.26 -13.52 17.77
C ILE A 174 15.73 -14.68 18.63
N ILE A 175 16.36 -15.66 18.02
CA ILE A 175 16.86 -16.88 18.66
C ILE A 175 18.41 -16.76 18.72
N VAL A 176 18.96 -17.00 19.90
CA VAL A 176 20.41 -17.09 20.07
C VAL A 176 20.85 -18.51 19.72
N GLN A 177 21.80 -18.62 18.81
CA GLN A 177 22.42 -19.89 18.44
C GLN A 177 23.43 -20.27 19.51
N ASN A 178 23.05 -21.13 20.46
CA ASN A 178 24.01 -21.69 21.38
C ASN A 178 24.96 -22.61 20.60
N GLU A 179 26.26 -22.28 20.58
CA GLU A 179 27.28 -23.22 20.12
C GLU A 179 27.29 -24.41 21.11
N GLU A 180 26.95 -25.60 20.61
CA GLU A 180 27.18 -26.86 21.33
C GLU A 180 28.65 -27.28 21.26
#